data_cf7fc66907a1954889ca4332303d9cba
#
_entry.id   cf7fc66907a1954889ca4332303d9cba
#
_cell.length_a   1.000
_cell.length_b   1.000
_cell.length_c   1.000
_cell.angle_alpha   90.00
_cell.angle_beta   90.00
_cell.angle_gamma   90.00
#
_symmetry.space_group_name_H-M   'P 1'
#
loop_
_entity.id
_entity.type
_entity.pdbx_description
1 polymer ?
#
loop_
_entity_poly.entity_id
_entity_poly.type
_entity_poly.pdbx_seq_one_letter_code
_entity_poly.pdbx_strand_id
1 'polypeptide(L)'
;MSQVSGAPIQGIQVEGARELRRQLKAAGDDLTEMKAIHHKVGSLVAKTSKILAPRSSDSTHIAETTRASQTKTAAVVKVGGAKFPYANPIHWGWFTRPNPAKGWRGGAIKPRFWVSRAAAQTEPEWFRIYEDYVNKTLDQVKGKP
;
A
#
# COMPACT_ATOMS: atom_id res chain seq x y z
N MET A 1 -12.92 11.48 -11.33
CA MET A 1 -11.62 10.81 -11.14
C MET A 1 -10.53 11.84 -11.10
N SER A 2 -9.88 11.96 -9.96
CA SER A 2 -8.74 12.84 -9.87
C SER A 2 -7.59 12.27 -10.70
N GLN A 3 -7.21 12.99 -11.71
CA GLN A 3 -6.03 12.66 -12.46
C GLN A 3 -4.82 13.22 -11.74
N VAL A 4 -3.93 12.36 -11.35
CA VAL A 4 -2.65 12.80 -10.84
C VAL A 4 -1.72 12.93 -12.04
N SER A 5 -1.46 14.17 -12.44
CA SER A 5 -0.43 14.45 -13.42
C SER A 5 0.93 14.22 -12.75
N GLY A 6 1.74 13.38 -13.30
CA GLY A 6 3.09 13.16 -12.81
C GLY A 6 3.35 11.75 -12.32
N ALA A 7 3.90 11.60 -11.14
CA ALA A 7 4.30 10.30 -10.61
C ALA A 7 3.11 9.35 -10.46
N PRO A 8 3.27 8.06 -10.77
CA PRO A 8 2.21 7.08 -10.55
C PRO A 8 1.82 7.05 -9.07
N ILE A 9 0.53 6.93 -8.81
CA ILE A 9 0.05 6.75 -7.44
C ILE A 9 0.54 5.40 -6.94
N GLN A 10 1.43 5.45 -5.99
CA GLN A 10 1.94 4.24 -5.35
C GLN A 10 1.20 4.01 -4.06
N GLY A 11 0.01 3.47 -4.16
CA GLY A 11 -0.74 3.11 -2.97
C GLY A 11 -2.17 3.63 -2.96
N ILE A 12 -2.89 3.25 -1.93
CA ILE A 12 -4.26 3.68 -1.70
C ILE A 12 -4.24 4.91 -0.81
N GLN A 13 -4.92 5.96 -1.24
CA GLN A 13 -5.11 7.15 -0.45
C GLN A 13 -6.52 7.16 0.12
N VAL A 14 -6.64 7.37 1.42
CA VAL A 14 -7.92 7.51 2.10
C VAL A 14 -8.18 8.99 2.33
N GLU A 15 -9.27 9.50 1.78
CA GLU A 15 -9.67 10.89 2.00
C GLU A 15 -10.00 11.13 3.46
N GLY A 16 -9.64 12.31 3.96
CA GLY A 16 -9.91 12.70 5.33
C GLY A 16 -8.93 12.14 6.35
N ALA A 17 -8.00 11.26 5.96
CA ALA A 17 -7.06 10.66 6.89
C ALA A 17 -6.17 11.70 7.56
N ARG A 18 -5.70 12.70 6.82
CA ARG A 18 -4.87 13.78 7.36
C ARG A 18 -5.64 14.59 8.40
N GLU A 19 -6.87 14.97 8.08
CA GLU A 19 -7.72 15.73 8.98
C GLU A 19 -8.04 14.92 10.25
N LEU A 20 -8.36 13.65 10.10
CA LEU A 20 -8.60 12.76 11.22
C LEU A 20 -7.39 12.68 12.14
N ARG A 21 -6.19 12.49 11.59
CA ARG A 21 -4.96 12.45 12.38
C ARG A 21 -4.74 13.75 13.13
N ARG A 22 -5.00 14.88 12.49
CA ARG A 22 -4.87 16.19 13.12
C ARG A 22 -5.81 16.34 14.31
N GLN A 23 -7.06 15.92 14.14
CA GLN A 23 -8.07 15.97 15.21
C GLN A 23 -7.72 15.04 16.37
N LEU A 24 -7.27 13.83 16.08
CA LEU A 24 -6.86 12.87 17.09
C LEU A 24 -5.66 13.38 17.89
N LYS A 25 -4.68 13.95 17.21
CA LYS A 25 -3.50 14.53 17.85
C LYS A 25 -3.86 15.73 18.71
N ALA A 26 -4.76 16.59 18.24
CA ALA A 26 -5.26 17.72 19.02
C ALA A 26 -6.01 17.24 20.26
N ALA A 27 -6.63 16.06 20.22
CA ALA A 27 -7.33 15.46 21.36
C ALA A 27 -6.39 14.75 22.34
N GLY A 28 -5.06 14.78 22.09
CA GLY A 28 -4.06 14.20 22.99
C GLY A 28 -3.55 12.81 22.58
N ASP A 29 -3.93 12.32 21.41
CA ASP A 29 -3.41 11.06 20.90
C ASP A 29 -1.99 11.26 20.35
N ASP A 30 -1.06 10.40 20.74
CA ASP A 30 0.31 10.44 20.27
C ASP A 30 0.51 9.69 18.95
N LEU A 31 -0.53 9.07 18.41
CA LEU A 31 -0.55 8.30 17.17
C LEU A 31 0.34 7.04 17.19
N THR A 32 0.85 6.62 18.35
CA THR A 32 1.64 5.39 18.45
C THR A 32 0.78 4.17 18.14
N GLU A 33 -0.42 4.14 18.66
CA GLU A 33 -1.38 3.07 18.38
C GLU A 33 -1.75 3.04 16.90
N MET A 34 -1.87 4.21 16.27
CA MET A 34 -2.15 4.30 14.84
C MET A 34 -1.04 3.66 14.00
N LYS A 35 0.22 3.76 14.42
CA LYS A 35 1.33 3.05 13.76
C LYS A 35 1.12 1.55 13.79
N ALA A 36 0.69 1.00 14.94
CA ALA A 36 0.39 -0.43 15.07
C ALA A 36 -0.78 -0.85 14.17
N ILE A 37 -1.80 -0.01 14.06
CA ILE A 37 -2.94 -0.24 13.17
C ILE A 37 -2.51 -0.24 11.71
N HIS A 38 -1.67 0.71 11.29
CA HIS A 38 -1.11 0.72 9.93
C HIS A 38 -0.30 -0.53 9.64
N HIS A 39 0.46 -1.03 10.62
CA HIS A 39 1.18 -2.29 10.46
C HIS A 39 0.24 -3.47 10.20
N LYS A 40 -0.85 -3.53 10.95
CA LYS A 40 -1.86 -4.58 10.82
C LYS A 40 -2.50 -4.56 9.44
N VAL A 41 -2.90 -3.38 8.97
CA VAL A 41 -3.49 -3.20 7.64
C VAL A 41 -2.47 -3.53 6.55
N GLY A 42 -1.26 -3.01 6.64
CA GLY A 42 -0.20 -3.28 5.67
C GLY A 42 0.13 -4.77 5.58
N SER A 43 0.18 -5.46 6.71
CA SER A 43 0.45 -6.91 6.76
C SER A 43 -0.68 -7.70 6.09
N LEU A 44 -1.92 -7.32 6.30
CA LEU A 44 -3.08 -7.95 5.65
C LEU A 44 -2.99 -7.83 4.13
N VAL A 45 -2.75 -6.62 3.63
CA VAL A 45 -2.65 -6.37 2.19
C VAL A 45 -1.42 -7.07 1.62
N ALA A 46 -0.29 -7.04 2.32
CA ALA A 46 0.94 -7.72 1.86
C ALA A 46 0.73 -9.23 1.73
N LYS A 47 0.04 -9.85 2.69
CA LYS A 47 -0.28 -11.28 2.65
C LYS A 47 -1.09 -11.63 1.40
N THR A 48 -2.15 -10.87 1.13
CA THR A 48 -2.99 -11.09 -0.05
C THR A 48 -2.23 -10.78 -1.33
N SER A 49 -1.38 -9.75 -1.34
CA SER A 49 -0.52 -9.43 -2.48
C SER A 49 0.41 -10.58 -2.85
N LYS A 50 0.98 -11.28 -1.86
CA LYS A 50 1.82 -12.45 -2.10
C LYS A 50 1.06 -13.57 -2.82
N ILE A 51 -0.21 -13.76 -2.47
CA ILE A 51 -1.05 -14.77 -3.11
C ILE A 51 -1.35 -14.39 -4.56
N LEU A 52 -1.61 -13.13 -4.83
CA LEU A 52 -1.97 -12.62 -6.15
C LEU A 52 -0.77 -12.28 -7.05
N ALA A 53 0.44 -12.30 -6.50
CA ALA A 53 1.65 -11.92 -7.25
C ALA A 53 1.84 -12.81 -8.48
N PRO A 54 2.28 -12.24 -9.61
CA PRO A 54 2.59 -13.04 -10.80
C PRO A 54 3.66 -14.08 -10.48
N ARG A 55 3.47 -15.29 -10.99
CA ARG A 55 4.41 -16.40 -10.82
C ARG A 55 4.82 -16.90 -12.18
N SER A 56 6.12 -17.02 -12.39
CA SER A 56 6.67 -17.79 -13.50
C SER A 56 7.53 -18.90 -12.92
N SER A 57 7.88 -19.88 -13.76
CA SER A 57 8.73 -20.99 -13.33
C SER A 57 10.06 -20.54 -12.72
N ASP A 58 10.49 -19.33 -13.04
CA ASP A 58 11.79 -18.81 -12.60
C ASP A 58 11.68 -17.68 -11.58
N SER A 59 10.47 -17.26 -11.20
CA SER A 59 10.32 -16.07 -10.36
C SER A 59 9.28 -16.25 -9.27
N THR A 60 9.61 -17.07 -8.31
CA THR A 60 8.92 -17.05 -7.02
C THR A 60 9.23 -15.75 -6.25
N HIS A 61 10.18 -14.99 -6.75
CA HIS A 61 10.83 -13.90 -6.03
C HIS A 61 9.98 -12.63 -5.83
N ILE A 62 9.03 -12.34 -6.72
CA ILE A 62 8.15 -11.16 -6.54
C ILE A 62 7.36 -11.27 -5.24
N ALA A 63 6.75 -12.42 -5.01
CA ALA A 63 5.98 -12.66 -3.79
C ALA A 63 6.87 -12.54 -2.55
N GLU A 64 8.08 -13.10 -2.61
CA GLU A 64 9.02 -13.09 -1.50
C GLU A 64 9.54 -11.69 -1.17
N THR A 65 9.60 -10.79 -2.14
CA THR A 65 10.02 -9.41 -1.90
C THR A 65 8.93 -8.54 -1.31
N THR A 66 7.71 -9.04 -1.23
CA THR A 66 6.58 -8.27 -0.69
C THR A 66 6.71 -8.11 0.81
N ARG A 67 6.63 -6.88 1.28
CA ARG A 67 6.77 -6.57 2.70
C ARG A 67 5.90 -5.39 3.08
N ALA A 68 5.46 -5.37 4.32
CA ALA A 68 4.73 -4.25 4.89
C ALA A 68 5.72 -3.31 5.61
N SER A 69 5.47 -2.03 5.46
CA SER A 69 6.14 -0.99 6.22
C SER A 69 5.08 -0.05 6.76
N GLN A 70 5.34 0.56 7.90
CA GLN A 70 4.35 1.40 8.55
C GLN A 70 5.01 2.62 9.18
N THR A 71 4.25 3.72 9.13
CA THR A 71 4.59 4.94 9.85
C THR A 71 3.38 5.36 10.66
N LYS A 72 3.49 6.46 11.39
CA LYS A 72 2.33 7.03 12.09
C LYS A 72 1.25 7.54 11.13
N THR A 73 1.60 7.74 9.85
CA THR A 73 0.72 8.36 8.87
C THR A 73 0.27 7.44 7.75
N ALA A 74 0.90 6.28 7.58
CA ALA A 74 0.58 5.41 6.44
C ALA A 74 0.93 3.95 6.69
N ALA A 75 0.10 3.07 6.13
CA ALA A 75 0.46 1.68 5.86
C ALA A 75 1.03 1.62 4.45
N VAL A 76 2.15 0.95 4.28
CA VAL A 76 2.83 0.86 3.00
C VAL A 76 3.14 -0.60 2.68
N VAL A 77 2.82 -1.02 1.46
CA VAL A 77 3.23 -2.32 0.94
C VAL A 77 4.32 -2.08 -0.09
N LYS A 78 5.48 -2.68 0.13
CA LYS A 78 6.63 -2.57 -0.75
C LYS A 78 6.86 -3.89 -1.46
N VAL A 79 7.15 -3.83 -2.74
CA VAL A 79 7.46 -5.00 -3.57
C VAL A 79 8.70 -4.69 -4.38
N GLY A 80 9.58 -5.69 -4.48
CA GLY A 80 10.83 -5.55 -5.22
C GLY A 80 11.91 -4.86 -4.41
N GLY A 81 12.94 -4.43 -5.10
CA GLY A 81 14.11 -3.78 -4.51
C GLY A 81 15.26 -3.74 -5.51
N ALA A 82 16.45 -3.40 -5.04
CA ALA A 82 17.63 -3.29 -5.89
C ALA A 82 17.94 -4.60 -6.63
N LYS A 83 17.71 -5.75 -5.99
CA LYS A 83 17.89 -7.08 -6.59
C LYS A 83 16.75 -7.50 -7.50
N PHE A 84 15.62 -6.82 -7.44
CA PHE A 84 14.44 -7.15 -8.24
C PHE A 84 13.74 -5.86 -8.70
N PRO A 85 14.36 -5.12 -9.63
CA PRO A 85 13.84 -3.81 -10.05
C PRO A 85 12.61 -3.90 -10.95
N TYR A 86 12.23 -5.08 -11.39
CA TYR A 86 11.14 -5.28 -12.36
C TYR A 86 9.74 -5.24 -11.76
N ALA A 87 9.61 -5.23 -10.44
CA ALA A 87 8.30 -5.27 -9.79
C ALA A 87 7.41 -4.09 -10.17
N ASN A 88 7.94 -2.88 -10.20
CA ASN A 88 7.18 -1.70 -10.59
C ASN A 88 6.67 -1.77 -12.04
N PRO A 89 7.50 -2.04 -13.06
CA PRO A 89 7.01 -2.19 -14.43
C PRO A 89 5.96 -3.30 -14.58
N ILE A 90 6.13 -4.42 -13.89
CA ILE A 90 5.17 -5.53 -13.95
C ILE A 90 3.83 -5.13 -13.32
N HIS A 91 3.87 -4.40 -12.20
CA HIS A 91 2.65 -3.98 -11.52
C HIS A 91 1.90 -2.90 -12.31
N TRP A 92 2.60 -1.83 -12.67
CA TRP A 92 1.98 -0.65 -13.29
C TRP A 92 1.94 -0.71 -14.81
N GLY A 93 2.73 -1.60 -15.41
CA GLY A 93 2.90 -1.67 -16.84
C GLY A 93 3.99 -0.73 -17.35
N TRP A 94 4.43 -1.00 -18.54
CA TRP A 94 5.40 -0.17 -19.25
C TRP A 94 4.97 -0.03 -20.69
N PHE A 95 4.31 1.05 -21.00
CA PHE A 95 3.70 1.25 -22.33
C PHE A 95 4.64 1.89 -23.33
N THR A 96 5.63 2.63 -22.86
CA THR A 96 6.68 3.19 -23.71
C THR A 96 7.80 2.17 -23.86
N ARG A 97 8.24 1.98 -25.08
CA ARG A 97 9.41 1.15 -25.33
C ARG A 97 10.58 1.72 -24.55
N PRO A 98 11.16 0.96 -23.63
CA PRO A 98 12.34 1.43 -22.94
C PRO A 98 13.45 1.72 -23.93
N ASN A 99 14.32 2.66 -23.61
CA ASN A 99 15.39 3.08 -24.49
C ASN A 99 16.32 1.90 -24.84
N PRO A 100 16.41 1.49 -26.12
CA PRO A 100 17.28 0.38 -26.51
C PRO A 100 18.75 0.61 -26.16
N ALA A 101 19.19 1.86 -26.07
CA ALA A 101 20.55 2.22 -25.72
C ALA A 101 20.91 1.81 -24.29
N LYS A 102 19.92 1.53 -23.43
CA LYS A 102 20.14 1.05 -22.05
C LYS A 102 20.04 -0.46 -21.93
N GLY A 103 20.07 -1.19 -23.03
CA GLY A 103 20.08 -2.65 -23.03
C GLY A 103 18.74 -3.34 -22.84
N TRP A 104 17.64 -2.63 -22.83
CA TRP A 104 16.33 -3.25 -22.77
C TRP A 104 15.99 -3.91 -24.10
N ARG A 105 15.66 -5.19 -24.04
CA ARG A 105 15.34 -5.99 -25.23
C ARG A 105 13.89 -6.45 -25.30
N GLY A 106 13.10 -6.10 -24.30
CA GLY A 106 11.71 -6.53 -24.21
C GLY A 106 10.73 -5.58 -24.91
N GLY A 107 9.51 -6.05 -25.11
CA GLY A 107 8.39 -5.24 -25.56
C GLY A 107 7.72 -4.49 -24.40
N ALA A 108 6.56 -3.92 -24.70
CA ALA A 108 5.73 -3.31 -23.68
C ALA A 108 5.30 -4.35 -22.65
N ILE A 109 5.21 -3.94 -21.39
CA ILE A 109 4.75 -4.79 -20.30
C ILE A 109 3.31 -4.44 -19.96
N LYS A 110 2.44 -5.45 -19.99
CA LYS A 110 1.04 -5.27 -19.61
C LYS A 110 0.91 -5.22 -18.10
N PRO A 111 0.19 -4.24 -17.54
CA PRO A 111 0.07 -4.10 -16.09
C PRO A 111 -0.69 -5.26 -15.44
N ARG A 112 -0.26 -5.66 -14.27
CA ARG A 112 -0.88 -6.75 -13.51
C ARG A 112 -1.64 -6.28 -12.27
N PHE A 113 -1.28 -5.14 -11.69
CA PHE A 113 -1.97 -4.49 -10.55
C PHE A 113 -2.29 -5.41 -9.37
N TRP A 114 -1.45 -6.41 -9.09
CA TRP A 114 -1.78 -7.41 -8.04
C TRP A 114 -1.84 -6.81 -6.64
N VAL A 115 -1.00 -5.83 -6.32
CA VAL A 115 -1.05 -5.17 -5.01
C VAL A 115 -2.31 -4.33 -4.88
N SER A 116 -2.67 -3.58 -5.92
CA SER A 116 -3.90 -2.79 -5.94
C SER A 116 -5.14 -3.67 -5.84
N ARG A 117 -5.13 -4.81 -6.52
CA ARG A 117 -6.24 -5.78 -6.40
C ARG A 117 -6.31 -6.41 -5.01
N ALA A 118 -5.17 -6.72 -4.42
CA ALA A 118 -5.12 -7.23 -3.05
C ALA A 118 -5.72 -6.23 -2.06
N ALA A 119 -5.38 -4.97 -2.21
CA ALA A 119 -5.93 -3.91 -1.39
C ALA A 119 -7.45 -3.78 -1.58
N ALA A 120 -7.93 -3.84 -2.81
CA ALA A 120 -9.36 -3.77 -3.12
C ALA A 120 -10.12 -4.97 -2.55
N GLN A 121 -9.58 -6.18 -2.70
CA GLN A 121 -10.22 -7.40 -2.17
C GLN A 121 -10.30 -7.43 -0.66
N THR A 122 -9.32 -6.86 0.02
CA THR A 122 -9.27 -6.84 1.48
C THR A 122 -9.86 -5.57 2.10
N GLU A 123 -10.40 -4.67 1.28
CA GLU A 123 -10.95 -3.40 1.75
C GLU A 123 -11.96 -3.54 2.89
N PRO A 124 -12.95 -4.44 2.85
CA PRO A 124 -13.87 -4.58 3.98
C PRO A 124 -13.18 -4.91 5.29
N GLU A 125 -12.09 -5.68 5.24
CA GLU A 125 -11.35 -6.08 6.43
C GLU A 125 -10.49 -4.95 6.97
N TRP A 126 -9.67 -4.30 6.13
CA TRP A 126 -8.80 -3.23 6.62
C TRP A 126 -9.59 -1.96 6.94
N PHE A 127 -10.71 -1.73 6.26
CA PHE A 127 -11.62 -0.64 6.61
C PHE A 127 -12.18 -0.83 8.03
N ARG A 128 -12.60 -2.06 8.36
CA ARG A 128 -13.09 -2.39 9.69
C ARG A 128 -12.01 -2.18 10.76
N ILE A 129 -10.77 -2.55 10.46
CA ILE A 129 -9.65 -2.33 11.39
C ILE A 129 -9.50 -0.84 11.72
N TYR A 130 -9.55 0.02 10.71
CA TYR A 130 -9.49 1.46 10.90
C TYR A 130 -10.72 2.00 11.63
N GLU A 131 -11.89 1.55 11.26
CA GLU A 131 -13.14 1.99 11.87
C GLU A 131 -13.17 1.65 13.37
N ASP A 132 -12.80 0.44 13.72
CA ASP A 132 -12.74 0.01 15.12
C ASP A 132 -11.73 0.86 15.93
N TYR A 133 -10.57 1.15 15.34
CA TYR A 133 -9.59 2.03 15.98
C TYR A 133 -10.13 3.44 16.21
N VAL A 134 -10.74 4.02 15.19
CA VAL A 134 -11.29 5.39 15.26
C VAL A 134 -12.40 5.44 16.31
N ASN A 135 -13.31 4.49 16.32
CA ASN A 135 -14.41 4.44 17.28
C ASN A 135 -13.89 4.29 18.71
N LYS A 136 -12.91 3.41 18.93
CA LYS A 136 -12.29 3.22 20.23
C LYS A 136 -11.62 4.50 20.72
N THR A 137 -10.89 5.18 19.84
CA THR A 137 -10.18 6.41 20.19
C THR A 137 -11.14 7.53 20.51
N LEU A 138 -12.22 7.67 19.72
CA LEU A 138 -13.25 8.68 19.98
C LEU A 138 -13.96 8.42 21.31
N ASP A 139 -14.24 7.17 21.64
CA ASP A 139 -14.86 6.82 22.92
C ASP A 139 -13.95 7.18 24.10
N GLN A 140 -12.64 6.94 23.96
CA GLN A 140 -11.66 7.33 24.98
C GLN A 140 -11.60 8.84 25.16
N VAL A 141 -11.67 9.60 24.08
CA VAL A 141 -11.68 11.07 24.13
C VAL A 141 -12.95 11.58 24.78
N LYS A 142 -14.12 11.02 24.44
CA LYS A 142 -15.40 11.40 25.03
C LYS A 142 -15.50 11.05 26.52
N GLY A 143 -14.81 10.00 26.95
CA GLY A 143 -14.79 9.59 28.35
C GLY A 143 -13.86 10.41 29.23
N LYS A 144 -13.07 11.33 28.66
CA LYS A 144 -12.22 12.22 29.46
C LYS A 144 -13.02 13.46 29.89
N PRO A 145 -13.00 13.80 31.17
CA PRO A 145 -13.65 15.02 31.64
C PRO A 145 -12.99 16.28 31.07
#